data_036456b3b33ed0d513ea76801865a44b
#
_entry.id   036456b3b33ed0d513ea76801865a44b
#
_cell.length_a   1.000
_cell.length_b   1.000
_cell.length_c   1.000
_cell.angle_alpha   90.00
_cell.angle_beta   90.00
_cell.angle_gamma   90.00
#
_symmetry.space_group_name_H-M   'P 1'
#
loop_
_entity.id
_entity.type
_entity.pdbx_description
1 polymer ?
#
loop_
_entity_poly.entity_id
_entity_poly.type
_entity_poly.pdbx_seq_one_letter_code
_entity_poly.pdbx_strand_id
1 'polypeptide(L)'
;MGYRAANAEAIDRWVEDGWEWGRPISHDEFERAKAGDWDVVLTPTRPVPHEWFGELDGKEVLGLASGGGQQMPVLAALGARCTVLDYSERQLESEAAVARREGYGIRLVRADMARRLPFGDGSFDIVFHPVSNCYVEDVRPIWRECHRVLRPGGVLLAGADHYVNYIVDQGEERVVNRLPFNPLKDEGQMRRAVPPWT
;
A
#
# COMPACT_ATOMS: atom_id res chain seq x y z
N MET A 1 3.29 11.87 -20.76
CA MET A 1 3.54 11.40 -19.38
C MET A 1 2.99 9.99 -19.29
N GLY A 2 3.73 9.01 -18.75
CA GLY A 2 3.19 7.65 -18.61
C GLY A 2 2.21 7.59 -17.43
N TYR A 3 1.26 6.63 -17.45
CA TYR A 3 0.20 6.50 -16.41
C TYR A 3 0.76 6.43 -14.97
N ARG A 4 1.97 5.89 -14.78
CA ARG A 4 2.62 5.80 -13.47
C ARG A 4 2.96 7.14 -12.87
N ALA A 5 3.48 8.07 -13.68
CA ALA A 5 3.75 9.43 -13.23
C ALA A 5 2.45 10.18 -12.93
N ALA A 6 1.42 9.98 -13.76
CA ALA A 6 0.10 10.55 -13.51
C ALA A 6 -0.52 10.01 -12.20
N ASN A 7 -0.39 8.71 -11.92
CA ASN A 7 -0.84 8.12 -10.66
C ASN A 7 -0.08 8.71 -9.45
N ALA A 8 1.25 8.86 -9.54
CA ALA A 8 2.03 9.44 -8.45
C ALA A 8 1.62 10.89 -8.17
N GLU A 9 1.47 11.71 -9.23
CA GLU A 9 1.00 13.09 -9.08
C GLU A 9 -0.42 13.18 -8.49
N ALA A 10 -1.31 12.25 -8.86
CA ALA A 10 -2.64 12.19 -8.28
C ALA A 10 -2.60 11.84 -6.80
N ILE A 11 -1.82 10.82 -6.43
CA ILE A 11 -1.64 10.42 -5.03
C ILE A 11 -0.99 11.55 -4.22
N ASP A 12 0.04 12.20 -4.75
CA ASP A 12 0.70 13.32 -4.07
C ASP A 12 -0.30 14.44 -3.77
N ARG A 13 -1.17 14.81 -4.73
CA ARG A 13 -2.24 15.80 -4.50
C ARG A 13 -3.24 15.32 -3.46
N TRP A 14 -3.68 14.07 -3.51
CA TRP A 14 -4.63 13.54 -2.53
C TRP A 14 -4.06 13.58 -1.11
N VAL A 15 -2.78 13.29 -0.94
CA VAL A 15 -2.10 13.40 0.36
C VAL A 15 -2.08 14.85 0.82
N GLU A 16 -1.75 15.82 -0.06
CA GLU A 16 -1.78 17.24 0.23
C GLU A 16 -3.19 17.75 0.60
N ASP A 17 -4.22 17.20 -0.04
CA ASP A 17 -5.63 17.49 0.23
C ASP A 17 -6.19 16.79 1.49
N GLY A 18 -5.36 16.01 2.19
CA GLY A 18 -5.74 15.34 3.44
C GLY A 18 -6.45 14.01 3.27
N TRP A 19 -6.22 13.31 2.16
CA TRP A 19 -6.74 11.98 1.91
C TRP A 19 -6.42 11.01 3.05
N GLU A 20 -7.42 10.24 3.47
CA GLU A 20 -7.32 9.40 4.66
C GLU A 20 -6.18 8.36 4.58
N TRP A 21 -5.93 7.79 3.39
CA TRP A 21 -4.86 6.80 3.18
C TRP A 21 -3.45 7.43 3.05
N GLY A 22 -3.35 8.75 3.10
CA GLY A 22 -2.11 9.49 3.24
C GLY A 22 -1.89 10.09 4.62
N ARG A 23 -2.82 9.86 5.58
CA ARG A 23 -2.76 10.45 6.92
C ARG A 23 -1.92 9.57 7.85
N PRO A 24 -0.78 10.08 8.36
CA PRO A 24 0.05 9.35 9.30
C PRO A 24 -0.67 9.03 10.61
N ILE A 25 -0.27 7.93 11.26
CA ILE A 25 -0.76 7.62 12.61
C ILE A 25 -0.32 8.69 13.61
N SER A 26 -1.09 8.86 14.68
CA SER A 26 -0.75 9.71 15.82
C SER A 26 0.33 9.08 16.72
N HIS A 27 0.88 9.88 17.65
CA HIS A 27 1.76 9.39 18.71
C HIS A 27 1.04 8.37 19.61
N ASP A 28 -0.21 8.63 19.95
CA ASP A 28 -1.00 7.74 20.81
C ASP A 28 -1.23 6.36 20.15
N GLU A 29 -1.45 6.32 18.82
CA GLU A 29 -1.57 5.06 18.09
C GLU A 29 -0.27 4.29 18.07
N PHE A 30 0.87 4.98 17.91
CA PHE A 30 2.18 4.35 17.98
C PHE A 30 2.47 3.76 19.37
N GLU A 31 2.18 4.50 20.45
CA GLU A 31 2.37 4.02 21.82
C GLU A 31 1.40 2.88 22.19
N ARG A 32 0.16 2.91 21.70
CA ARG A 32 -0.74 1.75 21.83
C ARG A 32 -0.19 0.52 21.14
N ALA A 33 0.34 0.65 19.94
CA ALA A 33 0.94 -0.46 19.21
C ALA A 33 2.11 -1.07 20.00
N LYS A 34 2.99 -0.25 20.61
CA LYS A 34 4.07 -0.70 21.51
C LYS A 34 3.54 -1.46 22.73
N ALA A 35 2.37 -1.09 23.20
CA ALA A 35 1.70 -1.75 24.34
C ALA A 35 0.96 -3.04 23.93
N GLY A 36 0.98 -3.42 22.64
CA GLY A 36 0.31 -4.63 22.12
C GLY A 36 -1.14 -4.42 21.67
N ASP A 37 -1.64 -3.18 21.68
CA ASP A 37 -2.96 -2.81 21.13
C ASP A 37 -2.75 -2.18 19.75
N TRP A 38 -2.87 -3.00 18.70
CA TRP A 38 -2.55 -2.59 17.35
C TRP A 38 -3.41 -3.29 16.30
N ASP A 39 -3.66 -2.57 15.23
CA ASP A 39 -4.24 -3.10 14.01
C ASP A 39 -3.54 -2.52 12.78
N VAL A 40 -3.45 -3.31 11.72
CA VAL A 40 -3.08 -2.87 10.38
C VAL A 40 -4.07 -3.44 9.37
N VAL A 41 -4.26 -2.75 8.25
CA VAL A 41 -5.24 -3.16 7.25
C VAL A 41 -4.60 -3.38 5.88
N LEU A 42 -5.06 -4.41 5.17
CA LEU A 42 -4.76 -4.64 3.75
C LEU A 42 -5.85 -4.05 2.86
N THR A 43 -7.06 -3.96 3.40
CA THR A 43 -8.24 -3.40 2.76
C THR A 43 -8.98 -2.52 3.76
N PRO A 44 -9.80 -1.56 3.34
CA PRO A 44 -10.40 -0.56 4.25
C PRO A 44 -11.26 -1.13 5.39
N THR A 45 -11.74 -2.35 5.27
CA THR A 45 -12.88 -2.82 6.07
C THR A 45 -12.52 -3.74 7.23
N ARG A 46 -11.32 -4.34 7.25
CA ARG A 46 -10.96 -5.33 8.27
C ARG A 46 -9.48 -5.28 8.64
N PRO A 47 -9.16 -5.34 9.94
CA PRO A 47 -7.80 -5.60 10.39
C PRO A 47 -7.27 -6.95 9.88
N VAL A 48 -5.97 -7.01 9.68
CA VAL A 48 -5.28 -8.27 9.35
C VAL A 48 -5.15 -9.10 10.62
N PRO A 49 -5.50 -10.41 10.60
CA PRO A 49 -5.31 -11.27 11.77
C PRO A 49 -3.85 -11.28 12.24
N HIS A 50 -3.61 -11.04 13.52
CA HIS A 50 -2.25 -10.93 14.09
C HIS A 50 -1.43 -12.20 13.88
N GLU A 51 -2.07 -13.35 13.93
CA GLU A 51 -1.42 -14.66 13.72
C GLU A 51 -0.78 -14.82 12.32
N TRP A 52 -1.18 -14.00 11.33
CA TRP A 52 -0.58 -14.03 9.99
C TRP A 52 0.83 -13.42 9.97
N PHE A 53 1.16 -12.58 10.93
CA PHE A 53 2.48 -11.97 11.03
C PHE A 53 3.48 -12.84 11.79
N GLY A 54 3.00 -13.68 12.70
CA GLY A 54 3.84 -14.37 13.66
C GLY A 54 4.59 -13.40 14.58
N GLU A 55 5.76 -13.78 15.05
CA GLU A 55 6.63 -12.90 15.85
C GLU A 55 7.21 -11.81 14.96
N LEU A 56 7.03 -10.53 15.31
CA LEU A 56 7.47 -9.38 14.52
C LEU A 56 8.84 -8.84 14.94
N ASP A 57 9.25 -9.06 16.19
CA ASP A 57 10.52 -8.54 16.69
C ASP A 57 11.71 -9.03 15.84
N GLY A 58 12.48 -8.08 15.33
CA GLY A 58 13.63 -8.33 14.48
C GLY A 58 13.35 -8.80 13.05
N LYS A 59 12.07 -8.96 12.63
CA LYS A 59 11.71 -9.32 11.25
C LYS A 59 12.02 -8.21 10.27
N GLU A 60 12.51 -8.59 9.09
CA GLU A 60 12.66 -7.68 7.95
C GLU A 60 11.32 -7.60 7.20
N VAL A 61 10.67 -6.45 7.24
CA VAL A 61 9.36 -6.22 6.62
C VAL A 61 9.47 -5.20 5.49
N LEU A 62 8.97 -5.57 4.31
CA LEU A 62 8.82 -4.66 3.19
C LEU A 62 7.35 -4.19 3.10
N GLY A 63 7.11 -2.92 3.31
CA GLY A 63 5.90 -2.23 2.89
C GLY A 63 5.99 -1.89 1.41
N LEU A 64 5.26 -2.61 0.57
CA LEU A 64 5.29 -2.45 -0.88
C LEU A 64 4.11 -1.61 -1.36
N ALA A 65 4.37 -0.40 -1.85
CA ALA A 65 3.37 0.63 -2.12
C ALA A 65 2.46 0.83 -0.88
N SER A 66 3.10 1.03 0.26
CA SER A 66 2.51 1.12 1.60
C SER A 66 3.06 2.34 2.33
N GLY A 67 3.24 3.45 1.61
CA GLY A 67 3.59 4.73 2.20
C GLY A 67 2.44 5.36 3.00
N GLY A 68 2.66 6.56 3.51
CA GLY A 68 1.62 7.32 4.23
C GLY A 68 1.76 7.35 5.74
N GLY A 69 2.67 6.58 6.32
CA GLY A 69 2.89 6.59 7.77
C GLY A 69 1.79 5.91 8.57
N GLN A 70 1.18 4.87 8.02
CA GLN A 70 0.06 4.16 8.66
C GLN A 70 0.45 2.77 9.15
N GLN A 71 0.75 1.86 8.24
CA GLN A 71 0.93 0.44 8.55
C GLN A 71 2.33 0.15 9.09
N MET A 72 3.37 0.68 8.41
CA MET A 72 4.76 0.37 8.76
C MET A 72 5.18 0.93 10.11
N PRO A 73 4.74 2.12 10.56
CA PRO A 73 5.03 2.57 11.91
C PRO A 73 4.49 1.64 13.00
N VAL A 74 3.31 1.05 12.80
CA VAL A 74 2.72 0.06 13.72
C VAL A 74 3.62 -1.17 13.81
N LEU A 75 4.04 -1.72 12.66
CA LEU A 75 4.92 -2.89 12.64
C LEU A 75 6.31 -2.57 13.23
N ALA A 76 6.82 -1.35 13.02
CA ALA A 76 8.05 -0.89 13.62
C ALA A 76 7.94 -0.76 15.16
N ALA A 77 6.78 -0.30 15.67
CA ALA A 77 6.50 -0.24 17.10
C ALA A 77 6.56 -1.63 17.78
N LEU A 78 6.29 -2.68 17.00
CA LEU A 78 6.35 -4.09 17.42
C LEU A 78 7.73 -4.73 17.20
N GLY A 79 8.76 -3.95 16.91
CA GLY A 79 10.14 -4.41 16.78
C GLY A 79 10.55 -4.85 15.37
N ALA A 80 9.70 -4.72 14.36
CA ALA A 80 10.07 -5.04 12.99
C ALA A 80 11.04 -4.01 12.40
N ARG A 81 11.97 -4.47 11.56
CA ARG A 81 12.84 -3.63 10.73
C ARG A 81 12.16 -3.34 9.41
N CYS A 82 11.55 -2.16 9.31
CA CYS A 82 10.71 -1.80 8.19
C CYS A 82 11.49 -1.11 7.07
N THR A 83 11.20 -1.54 5.84
CA THR A 83 11.55 -0.86 4.59
C THR A 83 10.26 -0.51 3.88
N VAL A 84 10.11 0.73 3.39
CA VAL A 84 8.97 1.14 2.56
C VAL A 84 9.46 1.45 1.16
N LEU A 85 8.81 0.85 0.17
CA LEU A 85 8.95 1.23 -1.23
C LEU A 85 7.64 1.83 -1.70
N ASP A 86 7.70 3.07 -2.16
CA ASP A 86 6.55 3.76 -2.75
C ASP A 86 7.01 4.60 -3.96
N TYR A 87 6.09 4.91 -4.86
CA TYR A 87 6.36 5.77 -6.00
C TYR A 87 6.01 7.23 -5.73
N SER A 88 5.07 7.49 -4.80
CA SER A 88 4.69 8.82 -4.31
C SER A 88 5.74 9.36 -3.34
N GLU A 89 6.20 10.57 -3.60
CA GLU A 89 7.15 11.27 -2.73
C GLU A 89 6.48 11.69 -1.42
N ARG A 90 5.23 12.16 -1.49
CA ARG A 90 4.46 12.60 -0.32
C ARG A 90 4.15 11.46 0.63
N GLN A 91 3.86 10.26 0.11
CA GLN A 91 3.69 9.07 0.94
C GLN A 91 4.97 8.71 1.70
N LEU A 92 6.13 8.80 1.06
CA LEU A 92 7.42 8.57 1.71
C LEU A 92 7.78 9.68 2.72
N GLU A 93 7.43 10.93 2.46
CA GLU A 93 7.61 12.04 3.41
C GLU A 93 6.77 11.84 4.67
N SER A 94 5.54 11.34 4.53
CA SER A 94 4.66 11.00 5.66
C SER A 94 5.28 9.91 6.54
N GLU A 95 5.81 8.83 5.93
CA GLU A 95 6.57 7.79 6.65
C GLU A 95 7.76 8.37 7.40
N ALA A 96 8.57 9.19 6.72
CA ALA A 96 9.74 9.82 7.32
C ALA A 96 9.36 10.74 8.50
N ALA A 97 8.22 11.42 8.41
CA ALA A 97 7.75 12.30 9.48
C ALA A 97 7.40 11.51 10.74
N VAL A 98 6.70 10.38 10.61
CA VAL A 98 6.39 9.49 11.73
C VAL A 98 7.67 8.92 12.32
N ALA A 99 8.57 8.37 11.50
CA ALA A 99 9.83 7.79 11.98
C ALA A 99 10.69 8.79 12.78
N ARG A 100 10.76 10.04 12.31
CA ARG A 100 11.46 11.12 13.05
C ARG A 100 10.77 11.45 14.36
N ARG A 101 9.43 11.55 14.36
CA ARG A 101 8.65 11.89 15.56
C ARG A 101 8.80 10.81 16.63
N GLU A 102 8.71 9.55 16.24
CA GLU A 102 8.72 8.40 17.15
C GLU A 102 10.14 7.84 17.43
N GLY A 103 11.15 8.31 16.71
CA GLY A 103 12.56 7.98 16.98
C GLY A 103 12.98 6.56 16.57
N TYR A 104 12.34 5.96 15.57
CA TYR A 104 12.73 4.65 15.03
C TYR A 104 13.39 4.75 13.64
N GLY A 105 14.19 3.73 13.29
CA GLY A 105 14.81 3.63 11.98
C GLY A 105 13.88 3.01 10.94
N ILE A 106 13.79 3.62 9.74
CA ILE A 106 13.09 3.08 8.60
C ILE A 106 13.88 3.32 7.32
N ARG A 107 13.88 2.37 6.41
CA ARG A 107 14.46 2.53 5.08
C ARG A 107 13.37 2.92 4.08
N LEU A 108 13.52 4.07 3.44
CA LEU A 108 12.59 4.58 2.44
C LEU A 108 13.21 4.47 1.04
N VAL A 109 12.45 3.94 0.09
CA VAL A 109 12.91 3.71 -1.29
C VAL A 109 11.85 4.22 -2.25
N ARG A 110 12.18 5.24 -3.02
CA ARG A 110 11.33 5.71 -4.11
C ARG A 110 11.57 4.86 -5.35
N ALA A 111 10.63 3.97 -5.68
CA ALA A 111 10.73 3.11 -6.86
C ALA A 111 9.36 2.62 -7.33
N ASP A 112 9.32 2.16 -8.59
CA ASP A 112 8.13 1.58 -9.23
C ASP A 112 8.04 0.09 -8.88
N MET A 113 7.00 -0.32 -8.14
CA MET A 113 6.76 -1.70 -7.74
C MET A 113 6.56 -2.66 -8.93
N ALA A 114 6.17 -2.17 -10.10
CA ALA A 114 6.02 -2.96 -11.32
C ALA A 114 7.35 -3.23 -12.05
N ARG A 115 8.47 -2.73 -11.52
CA ARG A 115 9.84 -2.98 -12.02
C ARG A 115 10.57 -3.95 -11.09
N ARG A 116 11.79 -4.33 -11.50
CA ARG A 116 12.66 -5.08 -10.59
C ARG A 116 12.89 -4.27 -9.33
N LEU A 117 12.55 -4.85 -8.17
CA LEU A 117 12.74 -4.20 -6.88
C LEU A 117 14.23 -4.09 -6.56
N PRO A 118 14.70 -2.95 -6.01
CA PRO A 118 16.11 -2.71 -5.73
C PRO A 118 16.59 -3.41 -4.45
N PHE A 119 16.17 -4.66 -4.28
CA PHE A 119 16.52 -5.52 -3.15
C PHE A 119 17.09 -6.86 -3.65
N GLY A 120 17.93 -7.46 -2.82
CA GLY A 120 18.45 -8.82 -3.08
C GLY A 120 17.37 -9.89 -2.93
N ASP A 121 17.64 -11.08 -3.45
CA ASP A 121 16.80 -12.24 -3.27
C ASP A 121 16.79 -12.64 -1.77
N GLY A 122 15.63 -13.04 -1.24
CA GLY A 122 15.50 -13.47 0.14
C GLY A 122 15.87 -12.40 1.18
N SER A 123 15.54 -11.14 0.92
CA SER A 123 15.86 -10.01 1.82
C SER A 123 14.86 -9.84 2.96
N PHE A 124 13.61 -10.28 2.78
CA PHE A 124 12.51 -9.98 3.70
C PHE A 124 11.83 -11.24 4.24
N ASP A 125 11.34 -11.15 5.46
CA ASP A 125 10.50 -12.17 6.10
C ASP A 125 9.04 -11.98 5.73
N ILE A 126 8.61 -10.72 5.59
CA ILE A 126 7.23 -10.34 5.25
C ILE A 126 7.27 -9.27 4.15
N VAL A 127 6.41 -9.44 3.15
CA VAL A 127 6.02 -8.35 2.24
C VAL A 127 4.57 -7.99 2.56
N PHE A 128 4.35 -6.76 2.99
CA PHE A 128 3.05 -6.18 3.27
C PHE A 128 2.66 -5.27 2.10
N HIS A 129 1.60 -5.63 1.38
CA HIS A 129 1.16 -4.94 0.17
C HIS A 129 -0.34 -4.60 0.28
N PRO A 130 -0.72 -3.48 0.92
CA PRO A 130 -2.11 -3.05 0.98
C PRO A 130 -2.64 -2.75 -0.43
N VAL A 131 -3.95 -2.56 -0.55
CA VAL A 131 -4.59 -2.34 -1.86
C VAL A 131 -3.93 -1.21 -2.64
N SER A 132 -3.07 -1.60 -3.59
CA SER A 132 -2.36 -0.70 -4.51
C SER A 132 -2.12 -1.33 -5.89
N ASN A 133 -2.50 -2.60 -6.06
CA ASN A 133 -2.42 -3.30 -7.34
C ASN A 133 -3.39 -2.75 -8.41
N CYS A 134 -4.40 -1.97 -8.03
CA CYS A 134 -5.27 -1.23 -8.93
C CYS A 134 -4.54 -0.14 -9.74
N TYR A 135 -3.34 0.28 -9.31
CA TYR A 135 -2.52 1.29 -10.00
C TYR A 135 -1.60 0.71 -11.08
N VAL A 136 -1.70 -0.58 -11.39
CA VAL A 136 -0.86 -1.24 -12.40
C VAL A 136 -1.70 -2.04 -13.40
N GLU A 137 -1.22 -2.14 -14.63
CA GLU A 137 -1.89 -2.90 -15.70
C GLU A 137 -1.69 -4.41 -15.57
N ASP A 138 -0.55 -4.84 -15.02
CA ASP A 138 -0.20 -6.26 -14.84
C ASP A 138 0.44 -6.48 -13.46
N VAL A 139 -0.23 -7.25 -12.63
CA VAL A 139 0.22 -7.59 -11.27
C VAL A 139 1.23 -8.73 -11.23
N ARG A 140 1.35 -9.52 -12.28
CA ARG A 140 2.24 -10.71 -12.31
C ARG A 140 3.72 -10.39 -12.10
N PRO A 141 4.28 -9.29 -12.64
CA PRO A 141 5.65 -8.90 -12.30
C PRO A 141 5.82 -8.60 -10.80
N ILE A 142 4.81 -7.96 -10.18
CA ILE A 142 4.84 -7.64 -8.75
C ILE A 142 4.91 -8.92 -7.92
N TRP A 143 4.05 -9.90 -8.19
CA TRP A 143 4.06 -11.18 -7.46
C TRP A 143 5.36 -11.96 -7.62
N ARG A 144 5.98 -11.93 -8.82
CA ARG A 144 7.29 -12.54 -9.04
C ARG A 144 8.38 -11.85 -8.21
N GLU A 145 8.37 -10.54 -8.14
CA GLU A 145 9.32 -9.79 -7.34
C GLU A 145 9.09 -9.98 -5.83
N CYS A 146 7.84 -10.00 -5.36
CA CYS A 146 7.52 -10.38 -3.98
C CYS A 146 8.08 -11.75 -3.63
N HIS A 147 7.85 -12.75 -4.48
CA HIS A 147 8.41 -14.10 -4.29
C HIS A 147 9.95 -14.08 -4.27
N ARG A 148 10.59 -13.33 -5.14
CA ARG A 148 12.05 -13.24 -5.21
C ARG A 148 12.67 -12.62 -3.97
N VAL A 149 12.07 -11.54 -3.46
CA VAL A 149 12.62 -10.82 -2.31
C VAL A 149 12.26 -11.45 -0.97
N LEU A 150 11.27 -12.32 -0.93
CA LEU A 150 10.93 -13.10 0.26
C LEU A 150 11.94 -14.22 0.51
N ARG A 151 12.29 -14.42 1.76
CA ARG A 151 13.04 -15.58 2.24
C ARG A 151 12.22 -16.86 2.06
N PRO A 152 12.86 -18.05 1.98
CA PRO A 152 12.14 -19.31 2.11
C PRO A 152 11.30 -19.33 3.41
N GLY A 153 10.01 -19.60 3.28
CA GLY A 153 9.06 -19.53 4.41
C GLY A 153 8.55 -18.12 4.75
N GLY A 154 8.99 -17.09 4.02
CA GLY A 154 8.47 -15.73 4.16
C GLY A 154 7.04 -15.59 3.66
N VAL A 155 6.33 -14.57 4.13
CA VAL A 155 4.90 -14.39 3.90
C VAL A 155 4.63 -13.14 3.06
N LEU A 156 3.78 -13.27 2.04
CA LEU A 156 3.17 -12.16 1.33
C LEU A 156 1.76 -11.91 1.91
N LEU A 157 1.55 -10.75 2.50
CA LEU A 157 0.24 -10.25 2.92
C LEU A 157 -0.20 -9.18 1.91
N ALA A 158 -1.21 -9.47 1.12
CA ALA A 158 -1.63 -8.57 0.05
C ALA A 158 -3.15 -8.34 0.04
N GLY A 159 -3.55 -7.08 -0.07
CA GLY A 159 -4.90 -6.68 -0.42
C GLY A 159 -5.06 -6.56 -1.93
N ALA A 160 -6.21 -6.91 -2.45
CA ALA A 160 -6.51 -6.76 -3.87
C ALA A 160 -7.84 -6.02 -4.05
N ASP A 161 -7.83 -5.06 -4.96
CA ASP A 161 -9.07 -4.43 -5.39
C ASP A 161 -9.86 -5.40 -6.28
N HIS A 162 -11.18 -5.35 -6.18
CA HIS A 162 -12.07 -6.23 -6.91
C HIS A 162 -12.77 -5.48 -8.04
N TYR A 163 -12.84 -6.10 -9.22
CA TYR A 163 -13.43 -5.50 -10.41
C TYR A 163 -14.89 -5.06 -10.21
N VAL A 164 -15.60 -5.58 -9.23
CA VAL A 164 -16.96 -5.16 -8.89
C VAL A 164 -17.01 -3.69 -8.47
N ASN A 165 -15.95 -3.15 -7.87
CA ASN A 165 -15.88 -1.75 -7.47
C ASN A 165 -16.02 -0.79 -8.68
N TYR A 166 -15.66 -1.25 -9.88
CA TYR A 166 -15.78 -0.44 -11.11
C TYR A 166 -17.15 -0.47 -11.75
N ILE A 167 -18.07 -1.30 -11.28
CA ILE A 167 -19.43 -1.39 -11.85
C ILE A 167 -20.49 -0.74 -10.95
N VAL A 168 -20.16 -0.37 -9.73
CA VAL A 168 -21.03 0.35 -8.79
C VAL A 168 -20.79 1.86 -8.86
N ASP A 169 -21.75 2.64 -8.38
CA ASP A 169 -21.59 4.08 -8.19
C ASP A 169 -20.66 4.39 -7.00
N GLN A 170 -20.33 5.66 -6.81
CA GLN A 170 -19.46 6.10 -5.72
C GLN A 170 -20.01 5.81 -4.31
N GLY A 171 -21.31 5.69 -4.18
CA GLY A 171 -21.97 5.32 -2.92
C GLY A 171 -22.02 3.83 -2.68
N GLU A 172 -21.54 3.03 -3.65
CA GLU A 172 -21.63 1.56 -3.63
C GLU A 172 -23.06 1.00 -3.48
N GLU A 173 -24.07 1.83 -3.84
CA GLU A 173 -25.48 1.50 -3.67
C GLU A 173 -26.11 0.89 -4.93
N ARG A 174 -25.57 1.21 -6.11
CA ARG A 174 -26.18 0.85 -7.39
C ARG A 174 -25.18 0.36 -8.41
N VAL A 175 -25.55 -0.68 -9.15
CA VAL A 175 -24.78 -1.10 -10.33
C VAL A 175 -25.07 -0.14 -11.49
N VAL A 176 -24.05 0.60 -11.91
CA VAL A 176 -24.12 1.63 -12.98
C VAL A 176 -23.42 1.20 -14.27
N ASN A 177 -22.54 0.22 -14.21
CA ASN A 177 -21.86 -0.34 -15.37
C ASN A 177 -22.13 -1.83 -15.53
N ARG A 178 -22.09 -2.33 -16.77
CA ARG A 178 -22.25 -3.76 -17.07
C ARG A 178 -20.89 -4.43 -17.20
N LEU A 179 -20.79 -5.69 -16.83
CA LEU A 179 -19.64 -6.53 -17.12
C LEU A 179 -19.74 -7.11 -18.54
N PRO A 180 -18.62 -7.32 -19.25
CA PRO A 180 -17.26 -6.97 -18.85
C PRO A 180 -17.02 -5.45 -18.89
N PHE A 181 -16.40 -4.90 -17.85
CA PHE A 181 -16.05 -3.49 -17.78
C PHE A 181 -14.55 -3.34 -17.97
N ASN A 182 -14.13 -2.68 -19.04
CA ASN A 182 -12.73 -2.43 -19.35
C ASN A 182 -12.58 -1.08 -20.09
N PRO A 183 -12.55 0.03 -19.37
CA PRO A 183 -12.47 1.37 -19.93
C PRO A 183 -11.21 1.62 -20.75
N LEU A 184 -10.16 0.83 -20.58
CA LEU A 184 -8.93 0.93 -21.38
C LEU A 184 -9.12 0.39 -22.81
N LYS A 185 -10.18 -0.38 -23.07
CA LYS A 185 -10.48 -1.01 -24.38
C LYS A 185 -11.77 -0.54 -25.01
N ASP A 186 -12.56 0.26 -24.31
CA ASP A 186 -13.86 0.74 -24.76
C ASP A 186 -14.03 2.21 -24.40
N GLU A 187 -14.07 3.06 -25.45
CA GLU A 187 -14.17 4.53 -25.25
C GLU A 187 -15.51 4.95 -24.60
N GLY A 188 -16.58 4.22 -24.82
CA GLY A 188 -17.87 4.48 -24.19
C GLY A 188 -17.83 4.17 -22.69
N GLN A 189 -17.08 3.12 -22.29
CA GLN A 189 -16.84 2.79 -20.89
C GLN A 189 -15.84 3.77 -20.27
N MET A 190 -14.82 4.19 -21.01
CA MET A 190 -13.86 5.21 -20.53
C MET A 190 -14.56 6.51 -20.19
N ARG A 191 -15.46 7.00 -21.04
CA ARG A 191 -16.24 8.23 -20.76
C ARG A 191 -17.12 8.13 -19.51
N ARG A 192 -17.54 6.92 -19.14
CA ARG A 192 -18.32 6.67 -17.90
C ARG A 192 -17.44 6.40 -16.68
N ALA A 193 -16.20 5.92 -16.91
CA ALA A 193 -15.26 5.59 -15.86
C ALA A 193 -14.44 6.78 -15.38
N VAL A 194 -14.41 7.88 -16.13
CA VAL A 194 -13.79 9.11 -15.67
C VAL A 194 -14.71 9.69 -14.60
N PRO A 195 -14.41 9.48 -13.33
CA PRO A 195 -15.16 10.12 -12.29
C PRO A 195 -14.86 11.61 -12.34
N PRO A 196 -15.76 12.44 -11.83
CA PRO A 196 -15.54 13.86 -11.71
C PRO A 196 -14.61 14.20 -10.53
N TRP A 197 -13.45 13.52 -10.45
CA TRP A 197 -12.36 14.00 -9.61
C TRP A 197 -11.48 14.98 -10.42
N THR A 198 -12.11 15.94 -11.01
CA THR A 198 -11.45 17.12 -11.55
C THR A 198 -11.71 18.28 -10.64
#